data_f9c13a8923f0e438ef3e47cbe4d4ea9a
#
_entry.id   f9c13a8923f0e438ef3e47cbe4d4ea9a
#
_cell.length_a   1.000
_cell.length_b   1.000
_cell.length_c   1.000
_cell.angle_alpha   90.00
_cell.angle_beta   90.00
_cell.angle_gamma   90.00
#
_symmetry.space_group_name_H-M   'P 1'
#
loop_
_entity.id
_entity.type
_entity.pdbx_description
1 polymer ?
#
loop_
_entity_poly.entity_id
_entity_poly.type
_entity_poly.pdbx_seq_one_letter_code
_entity_poly.pdbx_strand_id
1 'polypeptide(L)'
;MSTILEVDKVHKHFGGVKANENVSLTVEQGSIVGLIGPNGSGKTTLFNSIVGTHPIDRGSIYFDGKEVSSLPVAAVAKLGLLRTFQQTRIYGKLNCIQNMLISSKPEKDTIFNVFEKIPDELTEKSENLLKFVGLYQKRKLRAG
;
A
#
# COMPACT_ATOMS: atom_id res chain seq x y z
N MET A 1 -17.03 18.41 3.57
CA MET A 1 -16.19 17.31 3.02
C MET A 1 -16.13 16.23 4.09
N SER A 2 -16.12 14.96 3.73
CA SER A 2 -16.08 13.86 4.70
C SER A 2 -14.62 13.48 5.01
N THR A 3 -14.31 13.20 6.27
CA THR A 3 -12.99 12.70 6.68
C THR A 3 -12.85 11.26 6.18
N ILE A 4 -11.79 10.97 5.39
CA ILE A 4 -11.49 9.63 4.88
C ILE A 4 -10.49 8.90 5.77
N LEU A 5 -9.54 9.63 6.39
CA LEU A 5 -8.57 9.07 7.32
C LEU A 5 -8.52 9.94 8.57
N GLU A 6 -8.61 9.31 9.72
CA GLU A 6 -8.45 9.94 11.03
C GLU A 6 -7.43 9.15 11.85
N VAL A 7 -6.45 9.86 12.36
CA VAL A 7 -5.46 9.36 13.31
C VAL A 7 -5.67 10.13 14.60
N ASP A 8 -6.02 9.42 15.69
CA ASP A 8 -6.29 10.05 16.99
C ASP A 8 -5.29 9.57 18.04
N LYS A 9 -4.50 10.51 18.54
CA LYS A 9 -3.54 10.36 19.65
C LYS A 9 -2.68 9.09 19.54
N VAL A 10 -2.18 8.81 18.35
CA VAL A 10 -1.38 7.61 18.09
C VAL A 10 0.00 7.72 18.75
N HIS A 11 0.36 6.64 19.42
CA HIS A 11 1.68 6.42 20.00
C HIS A 11 2.33 5.20 19.38
N LYS A 12 3.63 5.31 19.06
CA LYS A 12 4.45 4.18 18.62
C LYS A 12 5.87 4.31 19.16
N HIS A 13 6.26 3.30 19.93
CA HIS A 13 7.59 3.22 20.51
C HIS A 13 8.32 1.98 20.00
N PHE A 14 9.64 2.05 19.94
CA PHE A 14 10.53 0.94 19.66
C PHE A 14 11.57 0.86 20.79
N GLY A 15 11.37 -0.05 21.75
CA GLY A 15 12.14 -0.08 22.98
C GLY A 15 12.04 1.28 23.71
N GLY A 16 13.19 1.93 23.95
CA GLY A 16 13.23 3.26 24.60
C GLY A 16 12.98 4.43 23.64
N VAL A 17 12.83 4.21 22.34
CA VAL A 17 12.66 5.29 21.35
C VAL A 17 11.18 5.58 21.11
N LYS A 18 10.75 6.80 21.43
CA LYS A 18 9.41 7.32 21.13
C LYS A 18 9.37 7.81 19.68
N ALA A 19 8.99 6.95 18.77
CA ALA A 19 8.97 7.27 17.34
C ALA A 19 7.76 8.15 16.95
N ASN A 20 6.61 7.91 17.56
CA ASN A 20 5.44 8.78 17.51
C ASN A 20 4.88 8.94 18.92
N GLU A 21 4.52 10.15 19.29
CA GLU A 21 3.99 10.48 20.59
C GLU A 21 2.79 11.42 20.43
N ASN A 22 1.59 10.92 20.78
CA ASN A 22 0.33 11.69 20.74
C ASN A 22 0.06 12.37 19.39
N VAL A 23 0.24 11.62 18.28
CA VAL A 23 0.06 12.17 16.94
C VAL A 23 -1.40 12.09 16.53
N SER A 24 -1.97 13.23 16.14
CA SER A 24 -3.32 13.31 15.58
C SER A 24 -3.30 14.05 14.24
N LEU A 25 -4.02 13.55 13.26
CA LEU A 25 -4.23 14.19 11.96
C LEU A 25 -5.52 13.67 11.30
N THR A 26 -6.06 14.46 10.40
CA THR A 26 -7.19 14.09 9.57
C THR A 26 -6.88 14.34 8.10
N VAL A 27 -7.44 13.49 7.23
CA VAL A 27 -7.39 13.68 5.77
C VAL A 27 -8.81 13.66 5.25
N GLU A 28 -9.19 14.66 4.48
CA GLU A 28 -10.50 14.72 3.86
C GLU A 28 -10.51 13.99 2.52
N GLN A 29 -11.66 13.44 2.16
CA GLN A 29 -11.83 12.75 0.88
C GLN A 29 -11.53 13.71 -0.29
N GLY A 30 -10.73 13.23 -1.25
CA GLY A 30 -10.33 14.00 -2.43
C GLY A 30 -9.23 15.03 -2.16
N SER A 31 -8.70 15.13 -0.93
CA SER A 31 -7.60 16.04 -0.61
C SER A 31 -6.22 15.39 -0.76
N ILE A 32 -5.20 16.23 -0.90
CA ILE A 32 -3.79 15.83 -0.83
C ILE A 32 -3.19 16.51 0.39
N VAL A 33 -2.69 15.72 1.33
CA VAL A 33 -2.08 16.21 2.57
C VAL A 33 -0.59 15.88 2.59
N GLY A 34 0.25 16.88 2.90
CA GLY A 34 1.70 16.74 3.04
C GLY A 34 2.11 16.59 4.51
N LEU A 35 2.85 15.53 4.85
CA LEU A 35 3.49 15.38 6.16
C LEU A 35 4.96 15.76 6.06
N ILE A 36 5.33 16.89 6.66
CA ILE A 36 6.65 17.50 6.55
C ILE A 36 7.39 17.39 7.91
N GLY A 37 8.69 17.24 7.85
CA GLY A 37 9.56 17.21 9.04
C GLY A 37 10.95 16.65 8.73
N PRO A 38 11.93 16.82 9.62
CA PRO A 38 13.29 16.35 9.42
C PRO A 38 13.40 14.82 9.34
N ASN A 39 14.55 14.32 8.91
CA ASN A 39 14.84 12.89 8.96
C ASN A 39 14.83 12.42 10.42
N GLY A 40 14.25 11.25 10.68
CA GLY A 40 14.11 10.71 12.03
C GLY A 40 12.90 11.24 12.83
N SER A 41 12.09 12.16 12.31
CA SER A 41 10.92 12.70 13.02
C SER A 41 9.69 11.76 13.09
N GLY A 42 9.83 10.49 12.74
CA GLY A 42 8.76 9.49 12.86
C GLY A 42 7.76 9.41 11.69
N LYS A 43 7.93 10.19 10.60
CA LYS A 43 7.01 10.17 9.44
C LYS A 43 6.80 8.77 8.88
N THR A 44 7.88 8.07 8.59
CA THR A 44 7.84 6.69 8.06
C THR A 44 7.17 5.73 9.03
N THR A 45 7.41 5.91 10.34
CA THR A 45 6.76 5.11 11.39
C THR A 45 5.26 5.36 11.39
N LEU A 46 4.83 6.61 11.31
CA LEU A 46 3.41 6.96 11.25
C LEU A 46 2.73 6.32 10.04
N PHE A 47 3.31 6.45 8.84
CA PHE A 47 2.78 5.80 7.63
C PHE A 47 2.71 4.28 7.77
N ASN A 48 3.73 3.65 8.37
CA ASN A 48 3.72 2.21 8.64
C ASN A 48 2.62 1.81 9.62
N SER A 49 2.35 2.64 10.62
CA SER A 49 1.28 2.41 11.59
C SER A 49 -0.10 2.55 10.94
N ILE A 50 -0.30 3.57 10.10
CA ILE A 50 -1.56 3.82 9.39
C ILE A 50 -1.94 2.62 8.49
N VAL A 51 -0.98 2.01 7.79
CA VAL A 51 -1.25 0.85 6.91
C VAL A 51 -1.15 -0.50 7.63
N GLY A 52 -0.99 -0.52 8.94
CA GLY A 52 -0.96 -1.73 9.75
C GLY A 52 0.36 -2.53 9.69
N THR A 53 1.44 -1.97 9.10
CA THR A 53 2.76 -2.62 9.08
C THR A 53 3.38 -2.66 10.49
N HIS A 54 3.15 -1.63 11.29
CA HIS A 54 3.54 -1.56 12.70
C HIS A 54 2.29 -1.37 13.55
N PRO A 55 2.01 -2.26 14.50
CA PRO A 55 0.91 -2.05 15.44
C PRO A 55 1.21 -0.78 16.26
N ILE A 56 0.19 0.00 16.51
CA ILE A 56 0.27 1.15 17.42
C ILE A 56 0.27 0.69 18.88
N ASP A 57 0.86 1.49 19.76
CA ASP A 57 0.88 1.16 21.20
C ASP A 57 -0.32 1.76 21.92
N ARG A 58 -0.80 2.95 21.46
CA ARG A 58 -2.00 3.64 21.95
C ARG A 58 -2.59 4.52 20.86
N GLY A 59 -3.84 4.95 21.09
CA GLY A 59 -4.61 5.77 20.16
C GLY A 59 -5.44 4.92 19.20
N SER A 60 -6.00 5.55 18.19
CA SER A 60 -6.87 4.89 17.22
C SER A 60 -6.64 5.43 15.81
N ILE A 61 -6.89 4.60 14.80
CA ILE A 61 -6.82 4.98 13.39
C ILE A 61 -8.12 4.52 12.74
N TYR A 62 -8.79 5.44 12.04
CA TYR A 62 -10.02 5.17 11.31
C TYR A 62 -9.81 5.47 9.82
N PHE A 63 -10.30 4.58 8.98
CA PHE A 63 -10.34 4.75 7.53
C PHE A 63 -11.76 4.54 7.03
N ASP A 64 -12.32 5.54 6.35
CA ASP A 64 -13.72 5.58 5.89
C ASP A 64 -14.70 5.20 7.03
N GLY A 65 -14.49 5.82 8.21
CA GLY A 65 -15.31 5.60 9.41
C GLY A 65 -15.11 4.23 10.10
N LYS A 66 -14.24 3.36 9.59
CA LYS A 66 -13.94 2.04 10.18
C LYS A 66 -12.63 2.08 10.94
N GLU A 67 -12.60 1.55 12.16
CA GLU A 67 -11.37 1.41 12.90
C GLU A 67 -10.46 0.36 12.27
N VAL A 68 -9.21 0.75 12.00
CA VAL A 68 -8.19 -0.08 11.35
C VAL A 68 -6.95 -0.32 12.22
N SER A 69 -6.94 0.21 13.44
CA SER A 69 -5.78 0.23 14.37
C SER A 69 -5.13 -1.14 14.60
N SER A 70 -5.93 -2.19 14.63
CA SER A 70 -5.49 -3.57 14.92
C SER A 70 -5.57 -4.50 13.70
N LEU A 71 -5.95 -3.98 12.54
CA LEU A 71 -6.10 -4.81 11.34
C LEU A 71 -4.73 -5.14 10.73
N PRO A 72 -4.55 -6.36 10.21
CA PRO A 72 -3.35 -6.70 9.45
C PRO A 72 -3.31 -5.94 8.11
N VAL A 73 -2.10 -5.72 7.58
CA VAL A 73 -1.84 -4.97 6.33
C VAL A 73 -2.77 -5.41 5.18
N ALA A 74 -2.97 -6.72 5.01
CA ALA A 74 -3.83 -7.24 3.95
C ALA A 74 -5.29 -6.83 4.10
N ALA A 75 -5.81 -6.74 5.34
CA ALA A 75 -7.18 -6.28 5.60
C ALA A 75 -7.31 -4.77 5.36
N VAL A 76 -6.33 -3.98 5.78
CA VAL A 76 -6.27 -2.53 5.52
C VAL A 76 -6.21 -2.24 4.02
N ALA A 77 -5.38 -2.99 3.28
CA ALA A 77 -5.28 -2.87 1.83
C ALA A 77 -6.60 -3.19 1.10
N LYS A 78 -7.36 -4.18 1.59
CA LYS A 78 -8.69 -4.53 1.06
C LYS A 78 -9.73 -3.42 1.21
N LEU A 79 -9.58 -2.58 2.23
CA LEU A 79 -10.42 -1.40 2.40
C LEU A 79 -10.05 -0.26 1.44
N GLY A 80 -8.95 -0.38 0.69
CA GLY A 80 -8.47 0.62 -0.25
C GLY A 80 -7.36 1.54 0.28
N LEU A 81 -6.91 1.36 1.53
CA LEU A 81 -5.82 2.14 2.11
C LEU A 81 -4.49 1.46 1.79
N LEU A 82 -3.76 2.03 0.83
CA LEU A 82 -2.52 1.47 0.31
C LEU A 82 -1.35 2.43 0.54
N ARG A 83 -0.15 1.86 0.66
CA ARG A 83 1.10 2.60 0.71
C ARG A 83 2.00 2.23 -0.47
N THR A 84 2.54 3.24 -1.14
CA THR A 84 3.63 3.05 -2.09
C THR A 84 4.97 2.95 -1.34
N PHE A 85 5.88 2.12 -1.83
CA PHE A 85 7.23 1.96 -1.26
C PHE A 85 8.26 2.52 -2.24
N GLN A 86 9.30 3.16 -1.70
CA GLN A 86 10.41 3.70 -2.51
C GLN A 86 11.20 2.60 -3.22
N GLN A 87 11.33 1.44 -2.57
CA GLN A 87 11.92 0.26 -3.18
C GLN A 87 10.81 -0.71 -3.56
N THR A 88 10.51 -0.77 -4.84
CA THR A 88 9.62 -1.78 -5.39
C THR A 88 10.35 -3.11 -5.45
N ARG A 89 9.77 -4.15 -4.84
CA ARG A 89 10.25 -5.52 -5.02
C ARG A 89 9.66 -6.08 -6.30
N ILE A 90 10.51 -6.27 -7.28
CA ILE A 90 10.16 -6.95 -8.54
C ILE A 90 10.63 -8.40 -8.50
N TYR A 91 9.92 -9.26 -9.17
CA TYR A 91 10.32 -10.65 -9.38
C TYR A 91 11.32 -10.69 -10.55
N GLY A 92 12.63 -10.56 -10.25
CA GLY A 92 13.68 -10.43 -11.26
C GLY A 92 13.77 -11.62 -12.26
N LYS A 93 13.31 -12.81 -11.86
CA LYS A 93 13.23 -13.98 -12.75
C LYS A 93 12.07 -13.92 -13.75
N LEU A 94 11.08 -13.07 -13.51
CA LEU A 94 9.93 -12.86 -14.36
C LEU A 94 10.18 -11.68 -15.29
N ASN A 95 9.49 -11.67 -16.44
CA ASN A 95 9.53 -10.53 -17.36
C ASN A 95 8.58 -9.40 -16.89
N CYS A 96 8.64 -8.24 -17.56
CA CYS A 96 7.85 -7.07 -17.14
C CYS A 96 6.34 -7.35 -17.13
N ILE A 97 5.80 -7.99 -18.17
CA ILE A 97 4.36 -8.27 -18.22
C ILE A 97 3.94 -9.30 -17.17
N GLN A 98 4.75 -10.30 -16.87
CA GLN A 98 4.48 -11.26 -15.80
C GLN A 98 4.43 -10.59 -14.42
N ASN A 99 5.33 -9.64 -14.16
CA ASN A 99 5.29 -8.83 -12.93
C ASN A 99 3.99 -8.03 -12.81
N MET A 100 3.51 -7.44 -13.90
CA MET A 100 2.24 -6.71 -13.95
C MET A 100 1.05 -7.64 -13.68
N LEU A 101 1.01 -8.80 -14.32
CA LEU A 101 -0.08 -9.76 -14.20
C LEU A 101 -0.21 -10.33 -12.78
N ILE A 102 0.90 -10.59 -12.08
CA ILE A 102 0.86 -11.02 -10.67
C ILE A 102 0.22 -9.95 -9.78
N SER A 103 0.51 -8.66 -10.05
CA SER A 103 -0.06 -7.54 -9.29
C SER A 103 -1.55 -7.30 -9.60
N SER A 104 -2.05 -7.84 -10.71
CA SER A 104 -3.41 -7.60 -11.22
C SER A 104 -4.37 -8.74 -10.89
N LYS A 105 -3.95 -9.75 -10.11
CA LYS A 105 -4.79 -10.92 -9.79
C LYS A 105 -6.04 -10.50 -9.02
N PRO A 106 -7.23 -10.93 -9.46
CA PRO A 106 -8.48 -10.67 -8.74
C PRO A 106 -8.55 -11.48 -7.43
N GLU A 107 -9.27 -10.94 -6.45
CA GLU A 107 -9.39 -11.39 -5.05
C GLU A 107 -10.02 -12.79 -4.84
N LYS A 108 -10.53 -13.43 -5.87
CA LYS A 108 -11.29 -14.70 -5.77
C LYS A 108 -10.43 -15.96 -5.87
N ASP A 109 -9.14 -15.86 -5.69
CA ASP A 109 -8.27 -16.98 -5.94
C ASP A 109 -8.08 -17.87 -4.73
N THR A 110 -8.86 -18.92 -4.70
CA THR A 110 -8.47 -20.18 -4.09
C THR A 110 -7.16 -20.65 -4.75
N ILE A 111 -6.27 -21.23 -3.95
CA ILE A 111 -4.93 -21.74 -4.35
C ILE A 111 -4.93 -22.61 -5.63
N PHE A 112 -6.10 -23.10 -6.05
CA PHE A 112 -6.30 -23.96 -7.23
C PHE A 112 -6.22 -23.23 -8.58
N ASN A 113 -6.34 -21.89 -8.63
CA ASN A 113 -6.38 -21.13 -9.88
C ASN A 113 -5.01 -20.65 -10.38
N VAL A 114 -3.92 -21.15 -9.80
CA VAL A 114 -2.55 -20.80 -10.26
C VAL A 114 -2.28 -21.28 -11.69
N PHE A 115 -3.02 -22.29 -12.16
CA PHE A 115 -2.87 -22.90 -13.50
C PHE A 115 -3.96 -22.43 -14.50
N GLU A 116 -4.89 -21.59 -14.10
CA GLU A 116 -5.87 -21.03 -15.03
C GLU A 116 -5.21 -20.06 -16.02
N LYS A 117 -5.72 -20.09 -17.25
CA LYS A 117 -5.31 -19.15 -18.29
C LYS A 117 -5.59 -17.72 -17.82
N ILE A 118 -4.57 -16.88 -17.86
CA ILE A 118 -4.71 -15.46 -17.52
C ILE A 118 -5.76 -14.85 -18.46
N PRO A 119 -6.78 -14.15 -17.92
CA PRO A 119 -7.81 -13.52 -18.75
C PRO A 119 -7.18 -12.55 -19.76
N ASP A 120 -7.64 -12.59 -21.00
CA ASP A 120 -7.13 -11.76 -22.07
C ASP A 120 -7.30 -10.26 -21.73
N GLU A 121 -8.36 -9.88 -21.01
CA GLU A 121 -8.61 -8.52 -20.51
C GLU A 121 -7.49 -8.02 -19.58
N LEU A 122 -7.00 -8.85 -18.64
CA LEU A 122 -5.90 -8.48 -17.75
C LEU A 122 -4.59 -8.31 -18.51
N THR A 123 -4.38 -9.13 -19.54
CA THR A 123 -3.20 -9.02 -20.40
C THR A 123 -3.25 -7.72 -21.19
N GLU A 124 -4.38 -7.39 -21.80
CA GLU A 124 -4.57 -6.14 -22.54
C GLU A 124 -4.40 -4.91 -21.64
N LYS A 125 -5.01 -4.91 -20.46
CA LYS A 125 -4.84 -3.83 -19.47
C LYS A 125 -3.39 -3.65 -19.07
N SER A 126 -2.66 -4.73 -18.83
CA SER A 126 -1.25 -4.70 -18.48
C SER A 126 -0.39 -4.16 -19.62
N GLU A 127 -0.67 -4.55 -20.87
CA GLU A 127 0.02 -4.03 -22.04
C GLU A 127 -0.26 -2.54 -22.25
N ASN A 128 -1.49 -2.09 -22.03
CA ASN A 128 -1.84 -0.67 -22.15
C ASN A 128 -1.12 0.18 -21.09
N LEU A 129 -1.00 -0.31 -19.85
CA LEU A 129 -0.20 0.34 -18.82
C LEU A 129 1.29 0.39 -19.20
N LEU A 130 1.85 -0.69 -19.75
CA LEU A 130 3.24 -0.70 -20.23
C LEU A 130 3.46 0.25 -21.40
N LYS A 131 2.48 0.43 -22.29
CA LYS A 131 2.52 1.46 -23.35
C LYS A 131 2.53 2.84 -22.74
N PHE A 132 1.65 3.10 -21.76
CA PHE A 132 1.54 4.40 -21.09
C PHE A 132 2.85 4.83 -20.42
N VAL A 133 3.57 3.89 -19.77
CA VAL A 133 4.87 4.18 -19.11
C VAL A 133 6.08 4.01 -20.06
N GLY A 134 5.89 3.77 -21.36
CA GLY A 134 6.96 3.63 -22.35
C GLY A 134 7.78 2.33 -22.24
N LEU A 135 7.28 1.33 -21.53
CA LEU A 135 7.96 0.04 -21.32
C LEU A 135 7.44 -1.11 -22.21
N TYR A 136 6.51 -0.85 -23.11
CA TYR A 136 5.89 -1.90 -23.93
C TYR A 136 6.89 -2.73 -24.74
N GLN A 137 7.92 -2.10 -25.31
CA GLN A 137 8.96 -2.79 -26.08
C GLN A 137 9.79 -3.74 -25.22
N LYS A 138 9.86 -3.47 -23.91
CA LYS A 138 10.60 -4.28 -22.93
C LYS A 138 9.74 -5.32 -22.22
N ARG A 139 8.46 -5.49 -22.58
CA ARG A 139 7.49 -6.31 -21.84
C ARG A 139 7.90 -7.78 -21.65
N LYS A 140 8.69 -8.32 -22.59
CA LYS A 140 9.21 -9.70 -22.55
C LYS A 140 10.60 -9.82 -21.94
N LEU A 141 11.28 -8.70 -21.64
CA LEU A 141 12.58 -8.73 -20.98
C LEU A 141 12.42 -9.02 -19.48
N ARG A 142 13.41 -9.69 -18.91
CA ARG A 142 13.47 -9.91 -17.46
C ARG A 142 13.52 -8.58 -16.74
N ALA A 143 12.86 -8.51 -15.58
CA ALA A 143 12.73 -7.26 -14.81
C ALA A 143 13.93 -6.99 -13.87
N GLY A 144 14.85 -7.96 -13.70
CA GLY A 144 16.07 -7.85 -12.88
C GLY A 144 17.32 -8.07 -13.69
#